data_d8d57fc1778833053f06b46ea1e472b2
#
_entry.id   d8d57fc1778833053f06b46ea1e472b2
#
_cell.length_a   1.000
_cell.length_b   1.000
_cell.length_c   1.000
_cell.angle_alpha   90.00
_cell.angle_beta   90.00
_cell.angle_gamma   90.00
#
_symmetry.space_group_name_H-M   'P 1'
#
loop_
_entity.id
_entity.type
_entity.pdbx_description
1 polymer ?
#
loop_
_entity_poly.entity_id
_entity_poly.type
_entity_poly.pdbx_seq_one_letter_code
_entity_poly.pdbx_strand_id
1 'polypeptide(L)'
;MRAAGPAPAGSASADAAPAGAASASTGRAGAIPPGPGPTGPGPTGRGPTGPRPAGPGLAGPNYVSKTDLVAALIRELIITGELAAGEPLRQRDLAERFRVSQTPVREAMRRLESEGLVRGDAHRGFTVVEPDDGPVEENFQIRAALESLGAALAARKIDARGIARLQALNDRMRALADDDPSYTDLNREFHFTVYEHAGSPLLLTLMRLLWASLQGGPRVSRTHAESARQHDAILAALKAGDADEASAQTYRHIMSAAH
;
A
#
# COMPACT_ATOMS: atom_id res chain seq x y z
N MET A 1 37.27 32.95 42.10
CA MET A 1 37.67 31.98 43.18
C MET A 1 37.09 30.65 42.80
N ARG A 2 37.98 29.79 42.35
CA ARG A 2 38.29 28.40 42.84
C ARG A 2 37.08 27.46 42.81
N ALA A 3 37.10 26.25 42.28
CA ALA A 3 38.16 25.30 41.82
C ALA A 3 37.33 24.14 41.20
N ALA A 4 37.64 23.65 40.17
CA ALA A 4 38.39 22.52 39.65
C ALA A 4 38.34 21.21 40.47
N GLY A 5 38.07 20.12 39.79
CA GLY A 5 38.68 18.86 40.02
C GLY A 5 37.74 17.66 40.10
N PRO A 6 38.25 16.46 39.90
CA PRO A 6 38.41 15.81 38.62
C PRO A 6 37.66 14.47 38.56
N ALA A 7 37.69 13.83 37.38
CA ALA A 7 37.31 12.44 37.18
C ALA A 7 38.22 11.45 37.89
N PRO A 8 37.83 10.18 38.02
CA PRO A 8 38.76 9.15 37.61
C PRO A 8 38.19 8.11 36.63
N ALA A 9 39.15 7.67 35.84
CA ALA A 9 39.09 6.55 34.91
C ALA A 9 39.26 5.20 35.67
N GLY A 10 38.99 4.16 34.98
CA GLY A 10 39.32 2.76 35.28
C GLY A 10 38.27 1.84 34.74
N SER A 11 38.53 0.85 34.04
CA SER A 11 39.67 0.10 33.46
C SER A 11 39.04 -1.09 32.70
N ALA A 12 39.70 -1.45 31.66
CA ALA A 12 39.42 -2.59 30.77
C ALA A 12 39.47 -3.93 31.51
N SER A 13 38.75 -4.92 30.93
CA SER A 13 39.22 -6.29 30.87
C SER A 13 38.57 -7.02 29.72
N ALA A 14 39.42 -7.48 28.82
CA ALA A 14 39.19 -8.50 27.81
C ALA A 14 39.18 -9.87 28.49
N ASP A 15 38.41 -10.80 27.95
CA ASP A 15 38.82 -12.22 27.81
C ASP A 15 37.86 -12.96 26.89
N ALA A 16 38.40 -13.41 25.76
CA ALA A 16 38.66 -14.78 25.31
C ALA A 16 37.45 -15.66 25.02
N ALA A 17 37.35 -15.96 23.73
CA ALA A 17 36.66 -17.13 23.20
C ALA A 17 37.43 -18.43 23.54
N PRO A 18 36.78 -19.60 23.47
CA PRO A 18 37.39 -20.66 22.71
C PRO A 18 36.51 -21.31 21.63
N ALA A 19 37.20 -21.67 20.56
CA ALA A 19 36.77 -22.53 19.49
C ALA A 19 36.59 -23.97 19.99
N GLY A 20 35.62 -24.69 19.41
CA GLY A 20 35.38 -26.11 19.61
C GLY A 20 34.63 -26.72 18.44
N ALA A 21 35.37 -27.18 17.47
CA ALA A 21 35.50 -28.54 16.90
C ALA A 21 34.25 -29.13 16.27
N ALA A 22 34.43 -29.38 14.98
CA ALA A 22 33.66 -30.19 14.07
C ALA A 22 33.55 -31.67 14.54
N SER A 23 32.36 -32.26 14.32
CA SER A 23 32.25 -33.71 14.26
C SER A 23 31.33 -34.08 13.06
N ALA A 24 31.98 -34.62 12.02
CA ALA A 24 31.35 -35.26 10.91
C ALA A 24 30.87 -36.67 11.32
N SER A 25 29.59 -36.99 11.08
CA SER A 25 29.07 -38.35 11.17
C SER A 25 28.52 -38.74 9.80
N THR A 26 29.27 -39.58 9.13
CA THR A 26 28.91 -40.35 7.93
C THR A 26 27.94 -41.46 8.28
N GLY A 27 26.67 -41.36 7.87
CA GLY A 27 25.62 -42.37 7.99
C GLY A 27 25.28 -42.99 6.61
N ARG A 28 25.69 -44.17 6.45
CA ARG A 28 25.63 -45.16 5.37
C ARG A 28 24.20 -45.37 4.82
N ALA A 29 24.06 -45.25 3.51
CA ALA A 29 22.87 -45.61 2.75
C ALA A 29 22.67 -47.16 2.78
N GLY A 30 21.48 -47.58 3.29
CA GLY A 30 21.00 -48.95 3.17
C GLY A 30 20.16 -49.11 1.91
N ALA A 31 20.64 -49.93 0.97
CA ALA A 31 19.89 -50.30 -0.21
C ALA A 31 18.84 -51.38 0.13
N ILE A 32 17.61 -51.18 -0.31
CA ILE A 32 16.53 -52.18 -0.27
C ILE A 32 16.54 -52.91 -1.61
N PRO A 33 16.54 -54.26 -1.62
CA PRO A 33 16.49 -55.03 -2.86
C PRO A 33 15.08 -55.06 -3.49
N PRO A 34 14.96 -55.16 -4.82
CA PRO A 34 13.68 -55.21 -5.51
C PRO A 34 13.01 -56.62 -5.36
N GLY A 35 11.75 -56.59 -5.03
CA GLY A 35 10.89 -57.80 -5.00
C GLY A 35 10.47 -58.22 -6.44
N PRO A 36 10.13 -59.50 -6.64
CA PRO A 36 9.78 -60.02 -7.95
C PRO A 36 8.40 -59.56 -8.42
N GLY A 37 8.32 -59.08 -9.65
CA GLY A 37 7.09 -58.67 -10.31
C GLY A 37 6.25 -59.89 -10.79
N PRO A 38 4.93 -59.76 -10.88
CA PRO A 38 4.06 -60.80 -11.41
C PRO A 38 4.10 -60.80 -12.95
N THR A 39 4.42 -62.00 -13.49
CA THR A 39 4.26 -62.33 -14.91
C THR A 39 2.80 -62.69 -15.18
N GLY A 40 2.11 -61.89 -16.01
CA GLY A 40 0.80 -62.21 -16.57
C GLY A 40 0.70 -61.70 -18.01
N PRO A 41 0.14 -62.43 -18.96
CA PRO A 41 0.08 -62.04 -20.36
C PRO A 41 -0.96 -60.95 -20.58
N GLY A 42 -0.55 -59.84 -21.23
CA GLY A 42 -1.40 -58.73 -21.60
C GLY A 42 -2.30 -59.03 -22.81
N PRO A 43 -3.49 -58.47 -22.88
CA PRO A 43 -4.30 -58.52 -24.11
C PRO A 43 -3.80 -57.52 -25.15
N THR A 44 -3.56 -58.05 -26.36
CA THR A 44 -3.30 -57.28 -27.55
C THR A 44 -4.58 -56.57 -28.02
N GLY A 45 -4.65 -55.26 -27.79
CA GLY A 45 -5.68 -54.40 -28.34
C GLY A 45 -5.05 -53.21 -29.08
N ARG A 46 -4.94 -53.29 -30.40
CA ARG A 46 -4.65 -52.14 -31.26
C ARG A 46 -5.86 -51.20 -31.25
N GLY A 47 -5.79 -50.08 -30.56
CA GLY A 47 -6.72 -48.95 -30.75
C GLY A 47 -6.15 -47.97 -31.80
N PRO A 48 -6.97 -47.25 -32.53
CA PRO A 48 -6.55 -46.37 -33.62
C PRO A 48 -5.83 -45.15 -33.10
N THR A 49 -4.60 -44.95 -33.58
CA THR A 49 -3.81 -43.71 -33.40
C THR A 49 -4.37 -42.65 -34.37
N GLY A 50 -5.34 -41.85 -33.86
CA GLY A 50 -5.71 -40.61 -34.49
C GLY A 50 -5.33 -39.45 -33.58
N PRO A 51 -4.85 -38.31 -34.08
CA PRO A 51 -4.59 -37.15 -33.27
C PRO A 51 -5.89 -36.69 -32.63
N ARG A 52 -5.93 -36.63 -31.31
CA ARG A 52 -7.02 -36.09 -30.53
C ARG A 52 -7.20 -34.61 -30.95
N PRO A 53 -8.37 -34.16 -31.45
CA PRO A 53 -8.56 -32.76 -31.75
C PRO A 53 -8.37 -31.95 -30.45
N ALA A 54 -7.51 -30.94 -30.50
CA ALA A 54 -7.42 -29.94 -29.47
C ALA A 54 -8.80 -29.29 -29.38
N GLY A 55 -9.52 -29.57 -28.31
CA GLY A 55 -10.78 -28.92 -28.03
C GLY A 55 -10.57 -27.40 -28.02
N PRO A 56 -11.54 -26.60 -28.49
CA PRO A 56 -11.44 -25.17 -28.40
C PRO A 56 -11.21 -24.80 -26.92
N GLY A 57 -10.11 -24.10 -26.64
CA GLY A 57 -9.88 -23.54 -25.33
C GLY A 57 -11.09 -22.72 -24.94
N LEU A 58 -11.85 -23.25 -23.99
CA LEU A 58 -12.90 -22.50 -23.34
C LEU A 58 -12.20 -21.36 -22.57
N ALA A 59 -12.09 -20.21 -23.23
CA ALA A 59 -12.10 -18.95 -22.50
C ALA A 59 -13.49 -18.91 -21.83
N GLY A 60 -13.59 -19.53 -20.66
CA GLY A 60 -14.77 -19.48 -19.83
C GLY A 60 -15.06 -18.03 -19.48
N PRO A 61 -16.30 -17.66 -19.18
CA PRO A 61 -16.62 -16.33 -18.68
C PRO A 61 -15.69 -16.05 -17.50
N ASN A 62 -15.19 -14.80 -17.37
CA ASN A 62 -14.33 -14.35 -16.28
C ASN A 62 -15.01 -14.69 -14.94
N TYR A 63 -14.77 -15.90 -14.46
CA TYR A 63 -15.32 -16.35 -13.19
C TYR A 63 -14.46 -15.72 -12.11
N VAL A 64 -14.95 -14.62 -11.55
CA VAL A 64 -14.33 -13.99 -10.39
C VAL A 64 -14.46 -14.98 -9.23
N SER A 65 -13.35 -15.55 -8.78
CA SER A 65 -13.38 -16.49 -7.67
C SER A 65 -13.83 -15.78 -6.38
N LYS A 66 -14.35 -16.54 -5.41
CA LYS A 66 -14.66 -15.97 -4.09
C LYS A 66 -13.41 -15.36 -3.44
N THR A 67 -12.25 -15.93 -3.67
CA THR A 67 -10.96 -15.41 -3.21
C THR A 67 -10.64 -14.06 -3.84
N ASP A 68 -10.84 -13.90 -5.16
CA ASP A 68 -10.60 -12.63 -5.85
C ASP A 68 -11.55 -11.54 -5.37
N LEU A 69 -12.81 -11.88 -5.17
CA LEU A 69 -13.80 -10.94 -4.62
C LEU A 69 -13.43 -10.50 -3.20
N VAL A 70 -13.08 -11.44 -2.33
CA VAL A 70 -12.67 -11.14 -0.95
C VAL A 70 -11.39 -10.29 -0.92
N ALA A 71 -10.40 -10.61 -1.76
CA ALA A 71 -9.19 -9.81 -1.87
C ALA A 71 -9.50 -8.37 -2.33
N ALA A 72 -10.39 -8.21 -3.31
CA ALA A 72 -10.81 -6.89 -3.75
C ALA A 72 -11.54 -6.09 -2.66
N LEU A 73 -12.43 -6.74 -1.90
CA LEU A 73 -13.13 -6.10 -0.78
C LEU A 73 -12.18 -5.68 0.35
N ILE A 74 -11.27 -6.56 0.78
CA ILE A 74 -10.29 -6.21 1.82
C ILE A 74 -9.39 -5.06 1.34
N ARG A 75 -8.92 -5.11 0.09
CA ARG A 75 -8.13 -4.02 -0.51
C ARG A 75 -8.89 -2.70 -0.48
N GLU A 76 -10.15 -2.69 -0.86
CA GLU A 76 -10.99 -1.49 -0.80
C GLU A 76 -11.11 -0.95 0.63
N LEU A 77 -11.33 -1.83 1.63
CA LEU A 77 -11.41 -1.41 3.03
C LEU A 77 -10.09 -0.83 3.56
N ILE A 78 -8.94 -1.35 3.10
CA ILE A 78 -7.62 -0.78 3.42
C ILE A 78 -7.45 0.59 2.73
N ILE A 79 -7.80 0.68 1.45
CA ILE A 79 -7.66 1.91 0.66
C ILE A 79 -8.57 3.03 1.18
N THR A 80 -9.78 2.69 1.64
CA THR A 80 -10.72 3.67 2.23
C THR A 80 -10.41 4.02 3.67
N GLY A 81 -9.50 3.27 4.31
CA GLY A 81 -9.13 3.46 5.72
C GLY A 81 -10.12 2.85 6.71
N GLU A 82 -11.12 2.07 6.24
CA GLU A 82 -12.00 1.31 7.14
C GLU A 82 -11.25 0.20 7.89
N LEU A 83 -10.18 -0.33 7.29
CA LEU A 83 -9.18 -1.14 7.96
C LEU A 83 -7.93 -0.29 8.09
N ALA A 84 -7.64 0.13 9.31
CA ALA A 84 -6.52 1.03 9.59
C ALA A 84 -5.17 0.32 9.43
N ALA A 85 -4.12 1.08 9.12
CA ALA A 85 -2.75 0.58 9.16
C ALA A 85 -2.43 0.09 10.58
N GLY A 86 -1.71 -1.04 10.70
CA GLY A 86 -1.45 -1.70 11.96
C GLY A 86 -2.61 -2.50 12.54
N GLU A 87 -3.79 -2.45 11.93
CA GLU A 87 -4.97 -3.17 12.41
C GLU A 87 -4.81 -4.68 12.24
N PRO A 88 -5.03 -5.49 13.30
CA PRO A 88 -5.00 -6.93 13.19
C PRO A 88 -6.24 -7.47 12.46
N LEU A 89 -6.01 -8.23 11.41
CA LEU A 89 -7.07 -8.82 10.57
C LEU A 89 -7.39 -10.23 11.02
N ARG A 90 -8.55 -10.41 11.64
CA ARG A 90 -9.02 -11.72 12.07
C ARG A 90 -9.81 -12.39 10.95
N GLN A 91 -9.31 -13.53 10.47
CA GLN A 91 -9.94 -14.29 9.38
C GLN A 91 -11.41 -14.64 9.65
N ARG A 92 -11.74 -14.94 10.91
CA ARG A 92 -13.11 -15.26 11.31
C ARG A 92 -14.05 -14.07 11.14
N ASP A 93 -13.62 -12.89 11.59
CA ASP A 93 -14.44 -11.68 11.58
C ASP A 93 -14.69 -11.21 10.14
N LEU A 94 -13.68 -11.30 9.28
CA LEU A 94 -13.81 -11.00 7.85
C LEU A 94 -14.65 -12.05 7.11
N ALA A 95 -14.54 -13.33 7.47
CA ALA A 95 -15.38 -14.39 6.91
C ALA A 95 -16.86 -14.17 7.23
N GLU A 96 -17.16 -13.76 8.46
CA GLU A 96 -18.51 -13.40 8.91
C GLU A 96 -19.01 -12.15 8.20
N ARG A 97 -18.20 -11.07 8.14
CA ARG A 97 -18.52 -9.81 7.46
C ARG A 97 -18.87 -10.02 5.97
N PHE A 98 -18.11 -10.87 5.29
CA PHE A 98 -18.30 -11.12 3.85
C PHE A 98 -19.19 -12.31 3.54
N ARG A 99 -19.71 -13.02 4.57
CA ARG A 99 -20.56 -14.21 4.45
C ARG A 99 -19.92 -15.31 3.60
N VAL A 100 -18.66 -15.59 3.86
CA VAL A 100 -17.87 -16.66 3.22
C VAL A 100 -17.22 -17.56 4.28
N SER A 101 -16.67 -18.70 3.86
CA SER A 101 -15.83 -19.51 4.76
C SER A 101 -14.46 -18.85 4.97
N GLN A 102 -13.73 -19.29 6.01
CA GLN A 102 -12.38 -18.74 6.29
C GLN A 102 -11.35 -19.08 5.22
N THR A 103 -11.57 -20.12 4.42
CA THR A 103 -10.62 -20.54 3.37
C THR A 103 -10.37 -19.45 2.33
N PRO A 104 -11.39 -18.90 1.63
CA PRO A 104 -11.15 -17.82 0.66
C PRO A 104 -10.61 -16.55 1.32
N VAL A 105 -10.92 -16.27 2.59
CA VAL A 105 -10.33 -15.14 3.32
C VAL A 105 -8.83 -15.34 3.53
N ARG A 106 -8.43 -16.52 3.98
CA ARG A 106 -7.00 -16.83 4.18
C ARG A 106 -6.20 -16.77 2.89
N GLU A 107 -6.76 -17.27 1.79
CA GLU A 107 -6.13 -17.18 0.46
C GLU A 107 -6.05 -15.73 -0.03
N ALA A 108 -7.12 -14.95 0.16
CA ALA A 108 -7.13 -13.53 -0.15
C ALA A 108 -6.06 -12.76 0.64
N MET A 109 -5.92 -13.05 1.94
CA MET A 109 -4.88 -12.42 2.77
C MET A 109 -3.46 -12.78 2.33
N ARG A 110 -3.19 -14.04 1.94
CA ARG A 110 -1.90 -14.41 1.38
C ARG A 110 -1.58 -13.68 0.08
N ARG A 111 -2.59 -13.46 -0.74
CA ARG A 111 -2.44 -12.66 -1.95
C ARG A 111 -2.14 -11.19 -1.62
N LEU A 112 -2.89 -10.59 -0.70
CA LEU A 112 -2.66 -9.22 -0.25
C LEU A 112 -1.30 -9.08 0.46
N GLU A 113 -0.79 -10.14 1.10
CA GLU A 113 0.56 -10.20 1.63
C GLU A 113 1.62 -10.14 0.50
N SER A 114 1.42 -10.87 -0.58
CA SER A 114 2.30 -10.78 -1.76
C SER A 114 2.22 -9.44 -2.48
N GLU A 115 1.13 -8.71 -2.30
CA GLU A 115 0.92 -7.33 -2.77
C GLU A 115 1.47 -6.27 -1.79
N GLY A 116 1.95 -6.68 -0.62
CA GLY A 116 2.49 -5.78 0.42
C GLY A 116 1.44 -4.99 1.19
N LEU A 117 0.16 -5.32 1.07
CA LEU A 117 -0.94 -4.62 1.77
C LEU A 117 -1.20 -5.15 3.18
N VAL A 118 -0.86 -6.40 3.42
CA VAL A 118 -0.94 -7.03 4.74
C VAL A 118 0.35 -7.77 5.04
N ARG A 119 0.67 -7.95 6.32
CA ARG A 119 1.81 -8.74 6.81
C ARG A 119 1.28 -9.93 7.61
N GLY A 120 1.70 -11.14 7.25
CA GLY A 120 1.42 -12.35 8.01
C GLY A 120 2.43 -12.57 9.13
N ASP A 121 1.93 -12.94 10.32
CA ASP A 121 2.74 -13.43 11.43
C ASP A 121 2.27 -14.83 11.80
N ALA A 122 3.21 -15.76 12.02
CA ALA A 122 2.90 -17.16 12.29
C ALA A 122 2.07 -17.36 13.57
N HIS A 123 2.12 -16.42 14.52
CA HIS A 123 1.45 -16.49 15.82
C HIS A 123 0.32 -15.46 15.98
N ARG A 124 0.36 -14.36 15.25
CA ARG A 124 -0.58 -13.23 15.40
C ARG A 124 -1.58 -13.11 14.25
N GLY A 125 -1.44 -13.92 13.19
CA GLY A 125 -2.30 -13.85 12.02
C GLY A 125 -1.83 -12.77 11.03
N PHE A 126 -2.77 -12.02 10.45
CA PHE A 126 -2.46 -10.96 9.49
C PHE A 126 -2.71 -9.59 10.12
N THR A 127 -1.92 -8.61 9.69
CA THR A 127 -2.03 -7.20 10.09
C THR A 127 -1.95 -6.34 8.84
N VAL A 128 -2.73 -5.28 8.75
CA VAL A 128 -2.58 -4.28 7.69
C VAL A 128 -1.16 -3.71 7.79
N VAL A 129 -0.45 -3.66 6.66
CA VAL A 129 0.91 -3.12 6.67
C VAL A 129 0.85 -1.67 7.14
N GLU A 130 1.60 -1.38 8.20
CA GLU A 130 1.99 -0.02 8.49
C GLU A 130 3.04 0.34 7.43
N PRO A 131 2.89 1.44 6.72
CA PRO A 131 4.00 1.95 5.94
C PRO A 131 5.16 2.07 6.90
N ASP A 132 6.26 1.40 6.56
CA ASP A 132 7.52 1.64 7.25
C ASP A 132 7.69 3.16 7.30
N ASP A 133 8.10 3.71 8.45
CA ASP A 133 8.49 5.12 8.58
C ASP A 133 9.76 5.35 7.72
N GLY A 134 9.66 4.96 6.47
CA GLY A 134 10.57 5.42 5.42
C GLY A 134 10.61 6.93 5.54
N PRO A 135 11.72 7.59 5.23
CA PRO A 135 11.87 9.00 5.53
C PRO A 135 10.59 9.72 5.08
N VAL A 136 9.95 10.42 6.00
CA VAL A 136 8.73 11.24 5.74
C VAL A 136 8.93 12.03 4.44
N GLU A 137 10.15 12.42 4.20
CA GLU A 137 10.62 13.09 2.99
C GLU A 137 10.41 12.27 1.72
N GLU A 138 10.67 10.95 1.70
CA GLU A 138 10.45 10.10 0.52
C GLU A 138 8.97 10.05 0.14
N ASN A 139 8.09 9.90 1.13
CA ASN A 139 6.64 9.93 0.88
C ASN A 139 6.22 11.27 0.27
N PHE A 140 6.72 12.40 0.81
CA PHE A 140 6.43 13.72 0.26
C PHE A 140 7.00 13.91 -1.16
N GLN A 141 8.17 13.36 -1.47
CA GLN A 141 8.74 13.41 -2.83
C GLN A 141 7.89 12.64 -3.83
N ILE A 142 7.45 11.41 -3.47
CA ILE A 142 6.58 10.58 -4.31
C ILE A 142 5.22 11.29 -4.50
N ARG A 143 4.63 11.81 -3.43
CA ARG A 143 3.39 12.57 -3.49
C ARG A 143 3.54 13.80 -4.37
N ALA A 144 4.58 14.60 -4.17
CA ALA A 144 4.82 15.80 -4.97
C ALA A 144 4.87 15.49 -6.47
N ALA A 145 5.54 14.41 -6.86
CA ALA A 145 5.62 13.98 -8.25
C ALA A 145 4.25 13.56 -8.82
N LEU A 146 3.51 12.71 -8.09
CA LEU A 146 2.23 12.17 -8.58
C LEU A 146 1.10 13.20 -8.49
N GLU A 147 1.07 14.01 -7.42
CA GLU A 147 0.05 15.05 -7.23
C GLU A 147 0.22 16.19 -8.26
N SER A 148 1.47 16.57 -8.57
CA SER A 148 1.76 17.54 -9.61
C SER A 148 1.33 17.07 -10.99
N LEU A 149 1.56 15.79 -11.31
CA LEU A 149 1.04 15.18 -12.54
C LEU A 149 -0.50 15.22 -12.55
N GLY A 150 -1.13 14.91 -11.42
CA GLY A 150 -2.57 14.97 -11.26
C GLY A 150 -3.14 16.34 -11.52
N ALA A 151 -2.53 17.38 -10.96
CA ALA A 151 -2.92 18.78 -11.17
C ALA A 151 -2.75 19.22 -12.62
N ALA A 152 -1.64 18.86 -13.28
CA ALA A 152 -1.42 19.14 -14.70
C ALA A 152 -2.48 18.51 -15.60
N LEU A 153 -2.85 17.25 -15.32
CA LEU A 153 -3.91 16.56 -16.06
C LEU A 153 -5.28 17.17 -15.79
N ALA A 154 -5.56 17.54 -14.53
CA ALA A 154 -6.81 18.17 -14.11
C ALA A 154 -6.99 19.56 -14.76
N ALA A 155 -5.95 20.37 -14.83
CA ALA A 155 -6.01 21.70 -15.44
C ALA A 155 -6.58 21.70 -16.87
N ARG A 156 -6.38 20.61 -17.61
CA ARG A 156 -6.87 20.46 -19.00
C ARG A 156 -8.32 19.97 -19.09
N LYS A 157 -8.94 19.56 -17.98
CA LYS A 157 -10.22 18.82 -17.99
C LYS A 157 -11.24 19.36 -17.01
N ILE A 158 -10.78 20.05 -15.95
CA ILE A 158 -11.66 20.51 -14.89
C ILE A 158 -12.65 21.55 -15.43
N ASP A 159 -13.93 21.36 -15.06
CA ASP A 159 -14.99 22.27 -15.45
C ASP A 159 -15.27 23.34 -14.39
N ALA A 160 -16.15 24.29 -14.69
CA ALA A 160 -16.53 25.36 -13.78
C ALA A 160 -17.13 24.82 -12.45
N ARG A 161 -17.78 23.66 -12.48
CA ARG A 161 -18.35 23.02 -11.28
C ARG A 161 -17.24 22.46 -10.38
N GLY A 162 -16.22 21.82 -10.96
CA GLY A 162 -15.04 21.36 -10.23
C GLY A 162 -14.29 22.50 -9.57
N ILE A 163 -14.07 23.60 -10.30
CA ILE A 163 -13.45 24.82 -9.76
C ILE A 163 -14.28 25.39 -8.60
N ALA A 164 -15.61 25.50 -8.74
CA ALA A 164 -16.47 26.02 -7.68
C ALA A 164 -16.42 25.12 -6.42
N ARG A 165 -16.38 23.78 -6.59
CA ARG A 165 -16.23 22.86 -5.45
C ARG A 165 -14.90 23.06 -4.74
N LEU A 166 -13.79 23.12 -5.48
CA LEU A 166 -12.46 23.37 -4.89
C LEU A 166 -12.40 24.72 -4.15
N GLN A 167 -13.00 25.78 -4.73
CA GLN A 167 -13.06 27.08 -4.08
C GLN A 167 -13.82 27.00 -2.76
N ALA A 168 -15.00 26.37 -2.74
CA ALA A 168 -15.80 26.21 -1.54
C ALA A 168 -15.08 25.42 -0.44
N LEU A 169 -14.32 24.36 -0.81
CA LEU A 169 -13.51 23.61 0.13
C LEU A 169 -12.39 24.48 0.72
N ASN A 170 -11.69 25.25 -0.12
CA ASN A 170 -10.62 26.12 0.33
C ASN A 170 -11.12 27.26 1.24
N ASP A 171 -12.26 27.83 0.93
CA ASP A 171 -12.88 28.87 1.76
C ASP A 171 -13.29 28.31 3.14
N ARG A 172 -13.83 27.09 3.19
CA ARG A 172 -14.14 26.40 4.45
C ARG A 172 -12.88 26.15 5.27
N MET A 173 -11.80 25.62 4.67
CA MET A 173 -10.53 25.40 5.36
C MET A 173 -9.94 26.68 5.92
N ARG A 174 -10.05 27.79 5.19
CA ARG A 174 -9.57 29.11 5.63
C ARG A 174 -10.33 29.65 6.84
N ALA A 175 -11.59 29.26 6.99
CA ALA A 175 -12.44 29.69 8.11
C ALA A 175 -12.23 28.86 9.38
N LEU A 176 -11.51 27.75 9.33
CA LEU A 176 -11.24 26.90 10.49
C LEU A 176 -10.15 27.48 11.38
N ALA A 177 -10.25 27.22 12.68
CA ALA A 177 -9.13 27.38 13.61
C ALA A 177 -8.01 26.40 13.32
N ASP A 178 -6.75 26.74 13.64
CA ASP A 178 -5.59 25.92 13.29
C ASP A 178 -5.56 24.53 13.98
N ASP A 179 -6.37 24.33 15.02
CA ASP A 179 -6.52 23.05 15.74
C ASP A 179 -7.81 22.29 15.40
N ASP A 180 -8.59 22.78 14.43
CA ASP A 180 -9.86 22.14 14.07
C ASP A 180 -9.60 20.81 13.32
N PRO A 181 -10.07 19.66 13.86
CA PRO A 181 -9.84 18.35 13.27
C PRO A 181 -10.47 18.18 11.87
N SER A 182 -11.49 18.97 11.55
CA SER A 182 -12.17 18.91 10.24
C SER A 182 -11.27 19.35 9.08
N TYR A 183 -10.14 20.03 9.39
CA TYR A 183 -9.20 20.47 8.37
C TYR A 183 -8.64 19.31 7.55
N THR A 184 -8.25 18.23 8.19
CA THR A 184 -7.66 17.06 7.51
C THR A 184 -8.60 16.48 6.46
N ASP A 185 -9.89 16.34 6.78
CA ASP A 185 -10.88 15.80 5.85
C ASP A 185 -11.14 16.76 4.68
N LEU A 186 -11.27 18.06 4.95
CA LEU A 186 -11.46 19.06 3.90
C LEU A 186 -10.26 19.18 2.98
N ASN A 187 -9.05 19.13 3.54
CA ASN A 187 -7.81 19.14 2.79
C ASN A 187 -7.71 17.89 1.89
N ARG A 188 -8.02 16.72 2.43
CA ARG A 188 -8.10 15.49 1.65
C ARG A 188 -9.13 15.61 0.53
N GLU A 189 -10.33 16.09 0.81
CA GLU A 189 -11.38 16.26 -0.20
C GLU A 189 -10.96 17.23 -1.31
N PHE A 190 -10.25 18.32 -0.98
CA PHE A 190 -9.69 19.24 -1.96
C PHE A 190 -8.72 18.53 -2.92
N HIS A 191 -7.73 17.83 -2.39
CA HIS A 191 -6.74 17.13 -3.21
C HIS A 191 -7.39 16.03 -4.05
N PHE A 192 -8.27 15.20 -3.48
CA PHE A 192 -8.96 14.15 -4.23
C PHE A 192 -9.89 14.70 -5.31
N THR A 193 -10.51 15.86 -5.09
CA THR A 193 -11.28 16.54 -6.15
C THR A 193 -10.40 16.89 -7.34
N VAL A 194 -9.15 17.33 -7.13
CA VAL A 194 -8.19 17.56 -8.22
C VAL A 194 -7.86 16.25 -8.95
N TYR A 195 -7.56 15.16 -8.20
CA TYR A 195 -7.19 13.88 -8.82
C TYR A 195 -8.33 13.22 -9.60
N GLU A 196 -9.56 13.37 -9.16
CA GLU A 196 -10.74 12.92 -9.89
C GLU A 196 -10.84 13.58 -11.26
N HIS A 197 -10.54 14.89 -11.33
CA HIS A 197 -10.55 15.64 -12.61
C HIS A 197 -9.33 15.36 -13.50
N ALA A 198 -8.29 14.72 -12.98
CA ALA A 198 -7.17 14.25 -13.80
C ALA A 198 -7.60 13.21 -14.84
N GLY A 199 -8.71 12.48 -14.59
CA GLY A 199 -9.27 11.48 -15.49
C GLY A 199 -8.32 10.30 -15.71
N SER A 200 -7.53 9.92 -14.68
CA SER A 200 -6.63 8.78 -14.64
C SER A 200 -7.00 7.86 -13.48
N PRO A 201 -7.72 6.75 -13.73
CA PRO A 201 -8.08 5.80 -12.67
C PRO A 201 -6.87 5.19 -11.96
N LEU A 202 -5.78 4.96 -12.70
CA LEU A 202 -4.54 4.43 -12.12
C LEU A 202 -3.92 5.43 -11.14
N LEU A 203 -3.80 6.72 -11.54
CA LEU A 203 -3.29 7.77 -10.67
C LEU A 203 -4.14 7.89 -9.40
N LEU A 204 -5.45 7.91 -9.54
CA LEU A 204 -6.37 7.99 -8.40
C LEU A 204 -6.19 6.82 -7.43
N THR A 205 -5.99 5.60 -7.94
CA THR A 205 -5.71 4.43 -7.12
C THR A 205 -4.37 4.56 -6.37
N LEU A 206 -3.31 5.00 -7.05
CA LEU A 206 -2.01 5.24 -6.42
C LEU A 206 -2.09 6.31 -5.33
N MET A 207 -2.84 7.40 -5.58
CA MET A 207 -3.03 8.44 -4.59
C MET A 207 -3.78 7.95 -3.35
N ARG A 208 -4.81 7.12 -3.53
CA ARG A 208 -5.52 6.50 -2.39
C ARG A 208 -4.58 5.65 -1.53
N LEU A 209 -3.72 4.83 -2.17
CA LEU A 209 -2.73 4.02 -1.45
C LEU A 209 -1.73 4.89 -0.67
N LEU A 210 -1.18 5.93 -1.30
CA LEU A 210 -0.24 6.84 -0.66
C LEU A 210 -0.88 7.60 0.51
N TRP A 211 -2.10 8.09 0.35
CA TRP A 211 -2.81 8.78 1.43
C TRP A 211 -3.21 7.84 2.57
N ALA A 212 -3.56 6.60 2.27
CA ALA A 212 -3.83 5.58 3.30
C ALA A 212 -2.57 5.23 4.10
N SER A 213 -1.38 5.35 3.51
CA SER A 213 -0.11 5.16 4.20
C SER A 213 0.23 6.27 5.19
N LEU A 214 -0.41 7.42 5.08
CA LEU A 214 -0.26 8.55 6.01
C LEU A 214 -1.36 8.48 7.06
N GLN A 215 -1.13 7.76 8.16
CA GLN A 215 -2.09 7.65 9.26
C GLN A 215 -2.56 9.03 9.73
N GLY A 216 -3.85 9.35 9.48
CA GLY A 216 -4.42 10.63 9.90
C GLY A 216 -4.07 11.84 9.00
N GLY A 217 -3.49 11.60 7.83
CA GLY A 217 -3.07 12.64 6.89
C GLY A 217 -1.64 13.13 7.13
N PRO A 218 -1.09 13.91 6.19
CA PRO A 218 0.25 14.47 6.35
C PRO A 218 0.28 15.39 7.56
N ARG A 219 1.22 15.15 8.47
CA ARG A 219 1.52 16.10 9.55
C ARG A 219 2.17 17.32 8.92
N VAL A 220 1.45 18.42 8.88
CA VAL A 220 1.88 19.64 8.19
C VAL A 220 2.31 20.65 9.25
N SER A 221 3.51 21.19 9.11
CA SER A 221 4.05 22.19 10.05
C SER A 221 3.54 23.61 9.79
N ARG A 222 2.77 23.83 8.73
CA ARG A 222 2.23 25.14 8.34
C ARG A 222 0.82 25.39 8.88
N THR A 223 0.44 26.66 9.01
CA THR A 223 -0.91 27.06 9.42
C THR A 223 -1.95 26.77 8.33
N HIS A 224 -3.22 26.61 8.73
CA HIS A 224 -4.33 26.44 7.78
C HIS A 224 -4.45 27.61 6.80
N ALA A 225 -4.22 28.84 7.29
CA ALA A 225 -4.21 30.04 6.45
C ALA A 225 -3.13 30.04 5.38
N GLU A 226 -1.94 29.53 5.68
CA GLU A 226 -0.85 29.40 4.72
C GLU A 226 -1.14 28.31 3.68
N SER A 227 -1.65 27.18 4.11
CA SER A 227 -2.09 26.11 3.21
C SER A 227 -3.18 26.61 2.27
N ALA A 228 -4.18 27.35 2.77
CA ALA A 228 -5.25 27.92 1.96
C ALA A 228 -4.74 28.92 0.90
N ARG A 229 -3.71 29.74 1.22
CA ARG A 229 -3.08 30.62 0.22
C ARG A 229 -2.38 29.83 -0.88
N GLN A 230 -1.74 28.70 -0.54
CA GLN A 230 -1.12 27.84 -1.54
C GLN A 230 -2.18 27.14 -2.41
N HIS A 231 -3.30 26.74 -1.82
CA HIS A 231 -4.44 26.21 -2.59
C HIS A 231 -5.03 27.25 -3.54
N ASP A 232 -5.06 28.57 -3.18
CA ASP A 232 -5.48 29.64 -4.09
C ASP A 232 -4.60 29.68 -5.35
N ALA A 233 -3.28 29.50 -5.21
CA ALA A 233 -2.38 29.48 -6.35
C ALA A 233 -2.64 28.27 -7.27
N ILE A 234 -2.89 27.09 -6.69
CA ILE A 234 -3.29 25.90 -7.44
C ILE A 234 -4.62 26.16 -8.18
N LEU A 235 -5.61 26.69 -7.47
CA LEU A 235 -6.92 27.04 -8.04
C LEU A 235 -6.82 28.03 -9.20
N ALA A 236 -5.97 29.05 -9.08
CA ALA A 236 -5.75 30.03 -10.13
C ALA A 236 -5.20 29.37 -11.40
N ALA A 237 -4.22 28.48 -11.26
CA ALA A 237 -3.64 27.74 -12.37
C ALA A 237 -4.65 26.77 -13.01
N LEU A 238 -5.42 26.02 -12.20
CA LEU A 238 -6.48 25.14 -12.69
C LEU A 238 -7.56 25.91 -13.45
N LYS A 239 -7.97 27.07 -12.95
CA LYS A 239 -8.97 27.96 -13.57
C LYS A 239 -8.47 28.54 -14.90
N ALA A 240 -7.17 28.82 -14.99
CA ALA A 240 -6.53 29.29 -16.24
C ALA A 240 -6.31 28.15 -17.26
N GLY A 241 -6.46 26.89 -16.86
CA GLY A 241 -6.12 25.74 -17.69
C GLY A 241 -4.62 25.57 -17.89
N ASP A 242 -3.79 26.23 -17.06
CA ASP A 242 -2.34 26.21 -17.12
C ASP A 242 -1.81 24.96 -16.41
N ALA A 243 -1.50 23.93 -17.20
CA ALA A 243 -1.05 22.64 -16.72
C ALA A 243 0.34 22.73 -16.05
N ASP A 244 1.23 23.54 -16.58
CA ASP A 244 2.60 23.65 -16.08
C ASP A 244 2.60 24.41 -14.74
N GLU A 245 1.86 25.50 -14.64
CA GLU A 245 1.72 26.24 -13.38
C GLU A 245 0.94 25.44 -12.33
N ALA A 246 -0.12 24.71 -12.70
CA ALA A 246 -0.84 23.83 -11.78
C ALA A 246 0.08 22.75 -11.20
N SER A 247 0.93 22.14 -12.03
CA SER A 247 1.96 21.21 -11.61
C SER A 247 2.95 21.85 -10.64
N ALA A 248 3.50 22.99 -11.00
CA ALA A 248 4.53 23.69 -10.21
C ALA A 248 4.00 24.16 -8.86
N GLN A 249 2.77 24.70 -8.80
CA GLN A 249 2.15 25.13 -7.55
C GLN A 249 1.85 23.94 -6.64
N THR A 250 1.35 22.83 -7.20
CA THR A 250 1.08 21.61 -6.43
C THR A 250 2.37 21.02 -5.87
N TYR A 251 3.44 20.95 -6.67
CA TYR A 251 4.74 20.48 -6.19
C TYR A 251 5.24 21.30 -4.99
N ARG A 252 5.24 22.65 -5.12
CA ARG A 252 5.65 23.56 -4.04
C ARG A 252 4.79 23.37 -2.78
N HIS A 253 3.48 23.24 -2.97
CA HIS A 253 2.55 23.03 -1.88
C HIS A 253 2.86 21.73 -1.10
N ILE A 254 3.07 20.62 -1.79
CA ILE A 254 3.36 19.33 -1.13
C ILE A 254 4.72 19.36 -0.45
N MET A 255 5.77 19.84 -1.15
CA MET A 255 7.12 19.87 -0.59
C MET A 255 7.28 20.83 0.58
N SER A 256 6.51 21.93 0.62
CA SER A 256 6.51 22.84 1.78
C SER A 256 5.91 22.24 3.05
N ALA A 257 5.31 21.07 2.99
CA ALA A 257 4.78 20.34 4.13
C ALA A 257 5.77 19.28 4.68
N ALA A 258 6.85 18.99 3.93
CA ALA A 258 7.87 18.01 4.31
C ALA A 258 8.86 18.53 5.40
N HIS A 259 8.82 19.82 5.68
CA HIS A 259 9.70 20.51 6.63
C HIS A 259 8.85 21.13 7.72
#